data_8353df9edd660253614be5df85e99e76
#
_entry.id   8353df9edd660253614be5df85e99e76
#
_cell.length_a   1.000
_cell.length_b   1.000
_cell.length_c   1.000
_cell.angle_alpha   90.00
_cell.angle_beta   90.00
_cell.angle_gamma   90.00
#
_symmetry.space_group_name_H-M   'P 1'
#
loop_
_entity.id
_entity.type
_entity.pdbx_description
1 polymer ?
#
loop_
_entity_poly.entity_id
_entity_poly.type
_entity_poly.pdbx_seq_one_letter_code
_entity_poly.pdbx_strand_id
1 'polypeptide(L)'
;IVLGSLVSDGEPGTYVRGRLDTVLDLYHRRIVTRIINSGNGSADAGDEPAVMRAYLEERGVPPHAIVDDAAGISTEQSCVRARDAFGLRAALLITQDFHADRAVTLCRAAGIDTSAVIASCECPWPTVVRNHVRESLFANPRALLSMLSPSR
;
A
#
# COMPACT_ATOMS: atom_id res chain seq x y z
N ILE A 1 2.63 -1.94 6.15
CA ILE A 1 2.87 -1.25 4.87
C ILE A 1 1.54 -0.67 4.40
N VAL A 2 1.50 0.62 4.13
CA VAL A 2 0.37 1.30 3.48
C VAL A 2 0.72 1.48 2.02
N LEU A 3 -0.05 0.85 1.13
CA LEU A 3 0.17 0.98 -0.30
C LEU A 3 -0.42 2.30 -0.81
N GLY A 4 0.34 3.04 -1.59
CA GLY A 4 -0.07 4.27 -2.24
C GLY A 4 -1.13 4.05 -3.32
N SER A 5 -1.72 5.12 -3.74
CA SER A 5 -2.64 5.24 -4.88
C SER A 5 -2.76 6.73 -5.22
N LEU A 6 -3.75 7.10 -6.02
CA LEU A 6 -3.93 8.47 -6.47
C LEU A 6 -3.92 9.49 -5.31
N VAL A 7 -3.08 10.49 -5.44
CA VAL A 7 -3.10 11.75 -4.67
C VAL A 7 -3.31 12.92 -5.64
N SER A 8 -3.93 13.99 -5.19
CA SER A 8 -4.09 15.21 -6.00
C SER A 8 -4.13 16.43 -5.10
N ASP A 9 -3.56 17.53 -5.59
CA ASP A 9 -3.54 18.81 -4.89
C ASP A 9 -2.99 18.74 -3.45
N GLY A 10 -2.02 17.83 -3.22
CA GLY A 10 -1.43 17.60 -1.90
C GLY A 10 -2.32 16.82 -0.92
N GLU A 11 -3.42 16.25 -1.39
CA GLU A 11 -4.37 15.53 -0.57
C GLU A 11 -4.46 14.05 -0.97
N PRO A 12 -4.66 13.13 -0.01
CA PRO A 12 -4.88 11.72 -0.32
C PRO A 12 -6.25 11.52 -0.96
N GLY A 13 -6.30 10.82 -2.09
CA GLY A 13 -7.55 10.38 -2.70
C GLY A 13 -8.30 9.40 -1.79
N THR A 14 -9.57 9.13 -2.08
CA THR A 14 -10.47 8.36 -1.20
C THR A 14 -9.94 6.98 -0.80
N TYR A 15 -9.27 6.27 -1.69
CA TYR A 15 -8.64 4.98 -1.37
C TYR A 15 -7.47 5.13 -0.40
N VAL A 16 -6.58 6.09 -0.67
CA VAL A 16 -5.42 6.35 0.20
C VAL A 16 -5.88 6.80 1.56
N ARG A 17 -6.85 7.71 1.63
CA ARG A 17 -7.44 8.18 2.90
C ARG A 17 -7.97 7.02 3.74
N GLY A 18 -8.77 6.12 3.15
CA GLY A 18 -9.27 4.95 3.88
C GLY A 18 -8.16 4.03 4.41
N ARG A 19 -7.05 3.88 3.66
CA ARG A 19 -5.87 3.13 4.13
C ARG A 19 -5.18 3.84 5.29
N LEU A 20 -5.04 5.16 5.21
CA LEU A 20 -4.42 5.98 6.25
C LEU A 20 -5.25 5.97 7.53
N ASP A 21 -6.57 6.10 7.44
CA ASP A 21 -7.46 6.02 8.60
C ASP A 21 -7.40 4.63 9.25
N THR A 22 -7.32 3.57 8.44
CA THR A 22 -7.18 2.21 8.95
C THR A 22 -5.85 2.03 9.70
N VAL A 23 -4.72 2.49 9.14
CA VAL A 23 -3.44 2.35 9.82
C VAL A 23 -3.33 3.24 11.06
N LEU A 24 -3.99 4.39 11.08
CA LEU A 24 -4.09 5.25 12.27
C LEU A 24 -4.77 4.53 13.43
N ASP A 25 -5.90 3.86 13.19
CA ASP A 25 -6.56 3.04 14.23
C ASP A 25 -5.63 1.96 14.75
N LEU A 26 -4.97 1.23 13.86
CA LEU A 26 -4.02 0.19 14.24
C LEU A 26 -2.83 0.75 15.05
N TYR A 27 -2.34 1.92 14.68
CA TYR A 27 -1.24 2.58 15.39
C TYR A 27 -1.67 3.06 16.79
N HIS A 28 -2.81 3.74 16.91
CA HIS A 28 -3.33 4.20 18.19
C HIS A 28 -3.67 3.04 19.13
N ARG A 29 -4.11 1.91 18.60
CA ARG A 29 -4.33 0.66 19.36
C ARG A 29 -3.03 -0.11 19.63
N ARG A 30 -1.88 0.39 19.22
CA ARG A 30 -0.56 -0.22 19.39
C ARG A 30 -0.43 -1.63 18.76
N ILE A 31 -1.24 -1.92 17.75
CA ILE A 31 -1.14 -3.15 16.95
C ILE A 31 0.05 -3.06 16.01
N VAL A 32 0.32 -1.86 15.48
CA VAL A 32 1.52 -1.54 14.72
C VAL A 32 2.28 -0.41 15.40
N THR A 33 3.60 -0.44 15.30
CA THR A 33 4.50 0.57 15.92
C THR A 33 5.29 1.35 14.88
N ARG A 34 5.28 0.89 13.63
CA ARG A 34 6.00 1.49 12.50
C ARG A 34 5.14 1.41 11.26
N ILE A 35 5.12 2.48 10.48
CA ILE A 35 4.32 2.60 9.26
C ILE A 35 5.29 2.83 8.10
N ILE A 36 5.15 2.07 7.02
CA ILE A 36 5.85 2.31 5.77
C ILE A 36 4.82 2.80 4.75
N ASN A 37 4.96 4.05 4.29
CA ASN A 37 4.19 4.61 3.20
C ASN A 37 4.90 4.26 1.90
N SER A 38 4.33 3.36 1.09
CA SER A 38 4.97 2.92 -0.14
C SER A 38 4.15 3.34 -1.35
N GLY A 39 4.76 4.14 -2.22
CA GLY A 39 4.11 4.71 -3.39
C GLY A 39 5.09 5.36 -4.36
N ASN A 40 4.56 6.08 -5.34
CA ASN A 40 5.35 6.83 -6.30
C ASN A 40 5.72 8.20 -5.71
N GLY A 41 7.01 8.43 -5.49
CA GLY A 41 7.57 9.71 -4.98
C GLY A 41 7.89 10.73 -6.07
N SER A 42 7.46 10.52 -7.32
CA SER A 42 7.69 11.53 -8.37
C SER A 42 6.75 12.74 -8.19
N ALA A 43 7.24 13.93 -8.56
CA ALA A 43 6.44 15.15 -8.54
C ALA A 43 5.20 15.02 -9.45
N ASP A 44 5.32 14.35 -10.58
CA ASP A 44 4.21 14.11 -11.52
C ASP A 44 3.11 13.23 -10.93
N ALA A 45 3.45 12.35 -9.99
CA ALA A 45 2.49 11.53 -9.25
C ALA A 45 1.98 12.23 -7.97
N GLY A 46 2.44 13.44 -7.67
CA GLY A 46 2.08 14.20 -6.48
C GLY A 46 2.80 13.79 -5.21
N ASP A 47 3.91 13.03 -5.30
CA ASP A 47 4.69 12.52 -4.17
C ASP A 47 3.81 11.79 -3.13
N GLU A 48 3.27 10.65 -3.53
CA GLU A 48 2.33 9.89 -2.70
C GLU A 48 2.82 9.66 -1.27
N PRO A 49 4.08 9.20 -1.00
CA PRO A 49 4.55 9.00 0.37
C PRO A 49 4.61 10.28 1.19
N ALA A 50 5.00 11.41 0.61
CA ALA A 50 5.04 12.69 1.32
C ALA A 50 3.64 13.14 1.74
N VAL A 51 2.64 13.03 0.86
CA VAL A 51 1.24 13.32 1.18
C VAL A 51 0.70 12.38 2.28
N MET A 52 1.02 11.09 2.19
CA MET A 52 0.63 10.11 3.21
C MET A 52 1.27 10.42 4.56
N ARG A 53 2.55 10.83 4.58
CA ARG A 53 3.26 11.25 5.79
C ARG A 53 2.59 12.45 6.44
N ALA A 54 2.35 13.51 5.67
CA ALA A 54 1.72 14.72 6.18
C ALA A 54 0.38 14.42 6.85
N TYR A 55 -0.44 13.59 6.20
CA TYR A 55 -1.72 13.14 6.74
C TYR A 55 -1.60 12.42 8.09
N LEU A 56 -0.60 11.54 8.24
CA LEU A 56 -0.37 10.78 9.47
C LEU A 56 0.19 11.67 10.59
N GLU A 57 1.14 12.55 10.27
CA GLU A 57 1.77 13.46 11.25
C GLU A 57 0.76 14.45 11.82
N GLU A 58 -0.11 15.03 10.98
CA GLU A 58 -1.21 15.90 11.42
C GLU A 58 -2.17 15.21 12.41
N ARG A 59 -2.21 13.85 12.38
CA ARG A 59 -3.08 13.05 13.24
C ARG A 59 -2.34 12.36 14.38
N GLY A 60 -1.13 12.86 14.69
CA GLY A 60 -0.39 12.49 15.89
C GLY A 60 0.54 11.29 15.76
N VAL A 61 0.81 10.79 14.55
CA VAL A 61 1.86 9.79 14.36
C VAL A 61 3.21 10.51 14.33
N PRO A 62 4.15 10.18 15.24
CA PRO A 62 5.44 10.88 15.28
C PRO A 62 6.30 10.52 14.06
N PRO A 63 7.12 11.47 13.54
CA PRO A 63 7.93 11.27 12.34
C PRO A 63 8.82 10.02 12.36
N HIS A 64 9.34 9.66 13.53
CA HIS A 64 10.22 8.48 13.67
C HIS A 64 9.49 7.14 13.50
N ALA A 65 8.15 7.12 13.61
CA ALA A 65 7.34 5.93 13.38
C ALA A 65 6.96 5.75 11.90
N ILE A 66 7.25 6.74 11.04
CA ILE A 66 6.90 6.73 9.62
C ILE A 66 8.16 6.59 8.78
N VAL A 67 8.11 5.72 7.79
CA VAL A 67 9.14 5.54 6.77
C VAL A 67 8.49 5.74 5.40
N ASP A 68 9.10 6.55 4.55
CA ASP A 68 8.63 6.77 3.19
C ASP A 68 9.42 5.92 2.21
N ASP A 69 8.71 5.15 1.42
CA ASP A 69 9.21 4.41 0.29
C ASP A 69 8.74 5.05 -1.02
N ALA A 70 9.48 6.05 -1.47
CA ALA A 70 9.18 6.82 -2.67
C ALA A 70 9.47 6.08 -3.99
N ALA A 71 10.01 4.87 -3.91
CA ALA A 71 10.29 4.03 -5.07
C ALA A 71 9.40 2.77 -5.15
N GLY A 72 8.33 2.72 -4.36
CA GLY A 72 7.33 1.67 -4.41
C GLY A 72 6.29 1.88 -5.53
N ILE A 73 6.77 2.01 -6.77
CA ILE A 73 5.92 2.34 -7.94
C ILE A 73 5.03 1.18 -8.41
N SER A 74 5.20 0.01 -7.86
CA SER A 74 4.32 -1.15 -8.04
C SER A 74 4.24 -1.96 -6.75
N THR A 75 3.17 -2.75 -6.59
CA THR A 75 3.00 -3.61 -5.42
C THR A 75 4.16 -4.59 -5.22
N GLU A 76 4.67 -5.16 -6.30
CA GLU A 76 5.83 -6.06 -6.27
C GLU A 76 7.07 -5.33 -5.76
N GLN A 77 7.37 -4.15 -6.30
CA GLN A 77 8.50 -3.34 -5.85
C GLN A 77 8.35 -2.92 -4.38
N SER A 78 7.15 -2.51 -3.95
CA SER A 78 6.87 -2.22 -2.54
C SER A 78 7.25 -3.39 -1.63
N CYS A 79 6.89 -4.62 -2.02
CA CYS A 79 7.20 -5.82 -1.25
C CYS A 79 8.70 -6.14 -1.26
N VAL A 80 9.35 -6.11 -2.42
CA VAL A 80 10.80 -6.36 -2.54
C VAL A 80 11.58 -5.33 -1.72
N ARG A 81 11.24 -4.06 -1.82
CA ARG A 81 11.91 -2.99 -1.08
C ARG A 81 11.64 -3.06 0.42
N ALA A 82 10.43 -3.45 0.82
CA ALA A 82 10.13 -3.69 2.23
C ALA A 82 11.06 -4.74 2.86
N ARG A 83 11.38 -5.80 2.12
CA ARG A 83 12.37 -6.81 2.53
C ARG A 83 13.80 -6.30 2.49
N ASP A 84 14.23 -5.75 1.33
CA ASP A 84 15.65 -5.53 1.03
C ASP A 84 16.16 -4.19 1.58
N ALA A 85 15.35 -3.13 1.47
CA ALA A 85 15.74 -1.80 1.93
C ALA A 85 15.37 -1.55 3.40
N PHE A 86 14.23 -2.11 3.87
CA PHE A 86 13.73 -1.85 5.22
C PHE A 86 13.84 -3.04 6.17
N GLY A 87 14.33 -4.19 5.68
CA GLY A 87 14.64 -5.37 6.49
C GLY A 87 13.43 -6.11 7.05
N LEU A 88 12.24 -5.90 6.48
CA LEU A 88 11.02 -6.56 6.97
C LEU A 88 11.00 -8.05 6.65
N ARG A 89 10.50 -8.84 7.61
CA ARG A 89 10.21 -10.27 7.44
C ARG A 89 8.73 -10.59 7.63
N ALA A 90 8.01 -9.71 8.30
CA ALA A 90 6.57 -9.79 8.48
C ALA A 90 5.94 -8.39 8.41
N ALA A 91 4.74 -8.28 7.87
CA ALA A 91 4.03 -7.01 7.77
C ALA A 91 2.52 -7.19 7.65
N LEU A 92 1.77 -6.22 8.16
CA LEU A 92 0.39 -6.00 7.76
C LEU A 92 0.36 -5.10 6.52
N LEU A 93 -0.35 -5.52 5.49
CA LEU A 93 -0.62 -4.72 4.30
C LEU A 93 -1.97 -4.02 4.45
N ILE A 94 -1.97 -2.71 4.30
CA ILE A 94 -3.20 -1.92 4.35
C ILE A 94 -3.60 -1.58 2.91
N THR A 95 -4.72 -2.14 2.47
CA THR A 95 -5.23 -1.95 1.10
C THR A 95 -6.72 -2.26 1.03
N GLN A 96 -7.36 -2.08 -0.13
CA GLN A 96 -8.76 -2.45 -0.34
C GLN A 96 -8.90 -3.94 -0.67
N ASP A 97 -10.11 -4.46 -0.48
CA ASP A 97 -10.49 -5.85 -0.69
C ASP A 97 -10.15 -6.37 -2.10
N PHE A 98 -10.52 -5.64 -3.15
CA PHE A 98 -10.26 -6.03 -4.53
C PHE A 98 -8.75 -6.20 -4.85
N HIS A 99 -7.87 -5.61 -4.07
CA HIS A 99 -6.42 -5.63 -4.28
C HIS A 99 -5.68 -6.56 -3.29
N ALA A 100 -6.31 -6.94 -2.19
CA ALA A 100 -5.68 -7.61 -1.05
C ALA A 100 -5.02 -8.94 -1.42
N ASP A 101 -5.72 -9.82 -2.12
CA ASP A 101 -5.21 -11.14 -2.48
C ASP A 101 -3.95 -11.06 -3.34
N ARG A 102 -3.95 -10.18 -4.35
CA ARG A 102 -2.78 -9.95 -5.19
C ARG A 102 -1.62 -9.36 -4.39
N ALA A 103 -1.87 -8.39 -3.55
CA ALA A 103 -0.83 -7.74 -2.76
C ALA A 103 -0.19 -8.71 -1.76
N VAL A 104 -0.98 -9.50 -1.05
CA VAL A 104 -0.49 -10.55 -0.14
C VAL A 104 0.33 -11.59 -0.87
N THR A 105 -0.15 -12.06 -2.03
CA THR A 105 0.56 -13.06 -2.84
C THR A 105 1.91 -12.55 -3.30
N LEU A 106 2.00 -11.30 -3.79
CA LEU A 106 3.25 -10.67 -4.23
C LEU A 106 4.24 -10.49 -3.06
N CYS A 107 3.77 -10.03 -1.90
CA CYS A 107 4.65 -9.85 -0.74
C CYS A 107 5.15 -11.19 -0.18
N ARG A 108 4.32 -12.23 -0.15
CA ARG A 108 4.76 -13.58 0.24
C ARG A 108 5.77 -14.15 -0.75
N ALA A 109 5.57 -13.96 -2.05
CA ALA A 109 6.54 -14.33 -3.08
C ALA A 109 7.87 -13.57 -2.92
N ALA A 110 7.82 -12.32 -2.46
CA ALA A 110 9.00 -11.54 -2.09
C ALA A 110 9.65 -11.98 -0.76
N GLY A 111 9.08 -12.95 -0.03
CA GLY A 111 9.65 -13.48 1.21
C GLY A 111 9.25 -12.72 2.47
N ILE A 112 8.13 -12.00 2.45
CA ILE A 112 7.57 -11.34 3.64
C ILE A 112 6.32 -12.10 4.09
N ASP A 113 6.30 -12.54 5.34
CA ASP A 113 5.07 -13.07 5.96
C ASP A 113 4.04 -11.95 6.08
N THR A 114 2.96 -12.07 5.32
CA THR A 114 2.05 -10.94 5.10
C THR A 114 0.59 -11.36 5.26
N SER A 115 -0.15 -10.52 5.98
CA SER A 115 -1.61 -10.52 6.03
C SER A 115 -2.13 -9.14 5.63
N ALA A 116 -3.31 -9.10 5.00
CA ALA A 116 -3.95 -7.83 4.65
C ALA A 116 -4.93 -7.39 5.73
N VAL A 117 -4.97 -6.09 5.95
CA VAL A 117 -6.07 -5.41 6.65
C VAL A 117 -6.83 -4.60 5.60
N ILE A 118 -8.11 -4.90 5.49
CA ILE A 118 -8.97 -4.28 4.49
C ILE A 118 -9.36 -2.88 4.94
N ALA A 119 -8.96 -1.90 4.13
CA ALA A 119 -9.33 -0.51 4.33
C ALA A 119 -10.70 -0.23 3.70
N SER A 120 -11.58 0.36 4.46
CA SER A 120 -12.83 0.90 3.93
C SER A 120 -12.56 2.14 3.07
N CYS A 121 -13.46 2.45 2.16
CA CYS A 121 -13.45 3.76 1.48
C CYS A 121 -14.89 4.24 1.27
N GLU A 122 -15.08 5.53 1.35
CA GLU A 122 -16.30 6.19 0.90
C GLU A 122 -16.23 6.39 -0.63
N CYS A 123 -16.16 5.28 -1.36
CA CYS A 123 -15.95 5.31 -2.79
C CYS A 123 -17.26 5.08 -3.55
N PRO A 124 -17.49 5.78 -4.69
CA PRO A 124 -18.63 5.51 -5.54
C PRO A 124 -18.62 4.04 -5.99
N TRP A 125 -19.75 3.35 -5.82
CA TRP A 125 -19.86 1.92 -6.13
C TRP A 125 -19.43 1.54 -7.57
N PRO A 126 -19.65 2.35 -8.63
CA PRO A 126 -19.16 2.00 -9.97
C PRO A 126 -17.63 1.91 -10.04
N THR A 127 -16.93 2.74 -9.25
CA THR A 127 -15.46 2.71 -9.15
C THR A 127 -14.98 1.43 -8.45
N VAL A 128 -15.68 1.01 -7.41
CA VAL A 128 -15.39 -0.23 -6.69
C VAL A 128 -15.57 -1.43 -7.64
N VAL A 129 -16.72 -1.53 -8.33
CA VAL A 129 -17.00 -2.61 -9.30
C VAL A 129 -15.94 -2.66 -10.41
N ARG A 130 -15.61 -1.51 -11.00
CA ARG A 130 -14.56 -1.42 -12.02
C ARG A 130 -13.23 -1.98 -11.54
N ASN A 131 -12.84 -1.67 -10.30
CA ASN A 131 -11.59 -2.14 -9.73
C ASN A 131 -11.60 -3.65 -9.46
N HIS A 132 -12.71 -4.20 -8.96
CA HIS A 132 -12.86 -5.65 -8.81
C HIS A 132 -12.72 -6.38 -10.14
N VAL A 133 -13.39 -5.88 -11.19
CA VAL A 133 -13.29 -6.45 -12.55
C VAL A 133 -11.86 -6.38 -13.07
N ARG A 134 -11.20 -5.21 -12.90
CA ARG A 134 -9.80 -5.04 -13.33
C ARG A 134 -8.87 -6.02 -12.64
N GLU A 135 -8.98 -6.16 -11.32
CA GLU A 135 -8.12 -7.08 -10.55
C GLU A 135 -8.38 -8.53 -10.94
N SER A 136 -9.64 -8.94 -11.03
CA SER A 136 -9.98 -10.34 -11.32
C SER A 136 -9.58 -10.76 -12.75
N LEU A 137 -9.79 -9.91 -13.75
CA LEU A 137 -9.60 -10.27 -15.14
C LEU A 137 -8.21 -9.96 -15.70
N PHE A 138 -7.51 -8.96 -15.14
CA PHE A 138 -6.27 -8.46 -15.74
C PHE A 138 -5.07 -8.46 -14.79
N ALA A 139 -5.23 -7.99 -13.54
CA ALA A 139 -4.10 -7.79 -12.65
C ALA A 139 -3.64 -9.10 -11.99
N ASN A 140 -4.58 -9.95 -11.52
CA ASN A 140 -4.24 -11.24 -10.90
C ASN A 140 -3.58 -12.21 -11.90
N PRO A 141 -4.08 -12.41 -13.14
CA PRO A 141 -3.40 -13.24 -14.13
C PRO A 141 -1.98 -12.76 -14.47
N ARG A 142 -1.77 -11.44 -14.58
CA ARG A 142 -0.42 -10.88 -14.83
C ARG A 142 0.54 -11.13 -13.67
N ALA A 143 0.08 -10.98 -12.43
CA ALA A 143 0.88 -11.26 -11.25
C ALA A 143 1.31 -12.73 -11.19
N LEU A 144 0.42 -13.66 -11.51
CA LEU A 144 0.74 -15.09 -11.59
C LEU A 144 1.78 -15.38 -12.69
N LEU A 145 1.63 -14.77 -13.86
CA LEU A 145 2.59 -14.93 -14.96
C LEU A 145 3.96 -14.38 -14.60
N SER A 146 4.05 -13.24 -13.89
CA SER A 146 5.34 -12.67 -13.47
C SER A 146 6.08 -13.57 -12.48
N MET A 147 5.36 -14.29 -11.62
CA MET A 147 5.96 -15.25 -10.68
C MET A 147 6.50 -16.52 -11.36
N LEU A 148 5.92 -16.90 -12.49
CA LEU A 148 6.33 -18.08 -13.27
C LEU A 148 7.48 -17.76 -14.24
N SER A 149 7.78 -16.48 -14.49
CA SER A 149 8.86 -16.06 -15.36
C SER A 149 10.16 -15.99 -14.54
N PRO A 150 11.20 -16.75 -14.88
CA PRO A 150 12.47 -16.66 -14.17
C PRO A 150 13.01 -15.24 -14.30
N SER A 151 13.33 -14.63 -13.17
CA SER A 151 14.07 -13.35 -13.14
C SER A 151 15.40 -13.53 -13.88
N ARG A 152 15.58 -12.82 -15.00
CA ARG A 152 16.86 -12.68 -15.66
C ARG A 152 17.73 -11.70 -14.90
#